data_df9746de0a56b5589256ecefef680f61
#
_entry.id   df9746de0a56b5589256ecefef680f61
#
_cell.length_a   1.000
_cell.length_b   1.000
_cell.length_c   1.000
_cell.angle_alpha   90.00
_cell.angle_beta   90.00
_cell.angle_gamma   90.00
#
_symmetry.space_group_name_H-M   'P 1'
#
loop_
_entity.id
_entity.type
_entity.pdbx_description
1 polymer ?
#
loop_
_entity_poly.entity_id
_entity_poly.type
_entity_poly.pdbx_seq_one_letter_code
_entity_poly.pdbx_strand_id
1 'polypeptide(L)'
;MIKQVILIEDDDAMRLSLTQTLDLEEITVIAANSLMQAKRNIRANFPGVIISDIRMPTNDGFDVLAYVKSVDNELPTIMLTGEADVPMALQAIKSGAYDFLEKPCPRDKLMDTIHRAFEYRDIILQKRKLEREIQRNDPAVLNFPGQSKPSKNLQNLLRKLGSISSHVLISGEEGVRKKLAAFTLHTLGRESAIFRTHNFASTSNSLNEILQTKDIINLSIQSLHLATVRDHEILKNILINNQNIRILISSRLPFSKLIEDVKIKKLIEIIDPIELSIPNLRSRRKDLPMLFEQVLREEVRHLNLDMPNIPQTIYAEIMSKSWTGNIPQLRKFARKFLLNIDLSYPKEDETLADQLYNFEALVLCETLRKTNGKATLASTKLGLPRKTFYDRLARYNIKPKDFR
;
A
#
# COMPACT_ATOMS: atom_id res chain seq x y z
N MET A 1 7.78 14.29 -25.81
CA MET A 1 7.50 12.89 -25.48
C MET A 1 7.70 12.03 -26.70
N ILE A 2 8.21 10.81 -26.62
CA ILE A 2 8.34 9.92 -27.79
C ILE A 2 6.92 9.49 -28.16
N LYS A 3 6.44 9.90 -29.33
CA LYS A 3 5.14 9.50 -29.87
C LYS A 3 5.22 8.04 -30.32
N GLN A 4 4.47 7.15 -29.69
CA GLN A 4 4.47 5.72 -29.99
C GLN A 4 3.05 5.22 -30.33
N VAL A 5 2.97 4.37 -31.34
CA VAL A 5 1.72 3.69 -31.73
C VAL A 5 1.92 2.19 -31.72
N ILE A 6 1.02 1.43 -31.10
CA ILE A 6 0.91 -0.01 -31.32
C ILE A 6 -0.12 -0.21 -32.42
N LEU A 7 0.32 -0.66 -33.60
CA LEU A 7 -0.52 -0.93 -34.75
C LEU A 7 -0.81 -2.43 -34.83
N ILE A 8 -2.08 -2.81 -34.81
CA ILE A 8 -2.54 -4.20 -34.88
C ILE A 8 -3.38 -4.35 -36.16
N GLU A 9 -2.82 -5.02 -37.14
CA GLU A 9 -3.40 -5.20 -38.48
C GLU A 9 -2.91 -6.55 -39.02
N ASP A 10 -3.80 -7.44 -39.47
CA ASP A 10 -3.44 -8.75 -39.99
C ASP A 10 -2.97 -8.70 -41.46
N ASP A 11 -3.49 -7.79 -42.25
CA ASP A 11 -3.03 -7.59 -43.62
C ASP A 11 -1.62 -6.98 -43.66
N ASP A 12 -0.66 -7.72 -44.19
CA ASP A 12 0.76 -7.33 -44.28
C ASP A 12 0.97 -6.06 -45.10
N ALA A 13 0.26 -5.90 -46.24
CA ALA A 13 0.40 -4.75 -47.12
C ALA A 13 -0.16 -3.48 -46.43
N MET A 14 -1.32 -3.59 -45.82
CA MET A 14 -1.93 -2.49 -45.07
C MET A 14 -1.11 -2.12 -43.84
N ARG A 15 -0.63 -3.09 -43.06
CA ARG A 15 0.24 -2.87 -41.90
C ARG A 15 1.52 -2.15 -42.30
N LEU A 16 2.16 -2.53 -43.41
CA LEU A 16 3.34 -1.87 -43.93
C LEU A 16 3.08 -0.43 -44.36
N SER A 17 1.98 -0.22 -45.13
CA SER A 17 1.59 1.09 -45.60
C SER A 17 1.29 2.07 -44.44
N LEU A 18 0.53 1.63 -43.44
CA LEU A 18 0.24 2.45 -42.26
C LEU A 18 1.51 2.73 -41.45
N THR A 19 2.41 1.73 -41.30
CA THR A 19 3.71 1.93 -40.61
C THR A 19 4.53 2.99 -41.31
N GLN A 20 4.67 2.91 -42.66
CA GLN A 20 5.41 3.92 -43.42
C GLN A 20 4.78 5.32 -43.31
N THR A 21 3.45 5.40 -43.30
CA THR A 21 2.74 6.68 -43.15
C THR A 21 3.02 7.32 -41.79
N LEU A 22 3.06 6.51 -40.72
CA LEU A 22 3.34 6.98 -39.36
C LEU A 22 4.81 7.31 -39.15
N ASP A 23 5.74 6.53 -39.73
CA ASP A 23 7.18 6.80 -39.67
C ASP A 23 7.53 8.12 -40.35
N LEU A 24 6.87 8.48 -41.47
CA LEU A 24 7.04 9.79 -42.14
C LEU A 24 6.62 10.98 -41.25
N GLU A 25 5.81 10.75 -40.21
CA GLU A 25 5.37 11.74 -39.23
C GLU A 25 6.18 11.63 -37.91
N GLU A 26 7.32 10.96 -37.94
CA GLU A 26 8.22 10.75 -36.77
C GLU A 26 7.54 10.03 -35.61
N ILE A 27 6.54 9.19 -35.89
CA ILE A 27 5.84 8.37 -34.89
C ILE A 27 6.45 6.98 -34.88
N THR A 28 6.96 6.55 -33.73
CA THR A 28 7.51 5.20 -33.56
C THR A 28 6.40 4.15 -33.57
N VAL A 29 6.44 3.20 -34.51
CA VAL A 29 5.41 2.17 -34.65
C VAL A 29 5.90 0.84 -34.11
N ILE A 30 5.07 0.24 -33.26
CA ILE A 30 5.19 -1.16 -32.83
C ILE A 30 4.13 -1.94 -33.58
N ALA A 31 4.51 -2.50 -34.74
CA ALA A 31 3.59 -3.26 -35.58
C ALA A 31 3.39 -4.69 -35.07
N ALA A 32 2.16 -5.17 -35.10
CA ALA A 32 1.75 -6.52 -34.73
C ALA A 32 0.68 -7.02 -35.69
N ASN A 33 0.72 -8.31 -36.03
CA ASN A 33 -0.30 -8.95 -36.90
C ASN A 33 -1.48 -9.56 -36.11
N SER A 34 -1.41 -9.52 -34.78
CA SER A 34 -2.44 -10.11 -33.91
C SER A 34 -2.34 -9.54 -32.49
N LEU A 35 -3.45 -9.67 -31.74
CA LEU A 35 -3.46 -9.35 -30.30
C LEU A 35 -2.37 -10.10 -29.52
N MET A 36 -2.12 -11.37 -29.85
CA MET A 36 -1.10 -12.17 -29.14
C MET A 36 0.29 -11.55 -29.23
N GLN A 37 0.66 -11.04 -30.39
CA GLN A 37 1.93 -10.35 -30.59
C GLN A 37 1.97 -8.99 -29.87
N ALA A 38 0.88 -8.23 -29.94
CA ALA A 38 0.76 -6.91 -29.32
C ALA A 38 0.77 -6.93 -27.79
N LYS A 39 0.26 -8.00 -27.15
CA LYS A 39 0.11 -8.13 -25.69
C LYS A 39 1.37 -7.80 -24.91
N ARG A 40 2.55 -8.14 -25.42
CA ARG A 40 3.85 -7.89 -24.77
C ARG A 40 4.15 -6.39 -24.60
N ASN A 41 3.58 -5.55 -25.46
CA ASN A 41 3.81 -4.11 -25.49
C ASN A 41 2.66 -3.32 -24.85
N ILE A 42 1.46 -3.90 -24.75
CA ILE A 42 0.30 -3.29 -24.08
C ILE A 42 0.49 -3.40 -22.56
N ARG A 43 0.74 -2.26 -21.92
CA ARG A 43 0.99 -2.17 -20.46
C ARG A 43 0.35 -0.92 -19.86
N ALA A 44 0.05 -0.97 -18.59
CA ALA A 44 -0.41 0.21 -17.85
C ALA A 44 0.62 1.35 -17.99
N ASN A 45 0.13 2.56 -18.21
CA ASN A 45 0.94 3.75 -18.49
C ASN A 45 1.79 3.69 -19.79
N PHE A 46 1.42 2.87 -20.78
CA PHE A 46 2.02 2.94 -22.10
C PHE A 46 1.89 4.38 -22.64
N PRO A 47 3.00 5.04 -23.09
CA PRO A 47 2.99 6.46 -23.44
C PRO A 47 2.57 6.68 -24.90
N GLY A 48 1.52 6.02 -25.37
CA GLY A 48 1.12 6.03 -26.77
C GLY A 48 -0.34 5.71 -26.99
N VAL A 49 -0.66 5.39 -28.22
CA VAL A 49 -2.00 5.12 -28.74
C VAL A 49 -2.01 3.71 -29.36
N ILE A 50 -3.15 3.04 -29.31
CA ILE A 50 -3.37 1.77 -30.03
C ILE A 50 -4.22 2.05 -31.26
N ILE A 51 -3.82 1.48 -32.39
CA ILE A 51 -4.62 1.43 -33.63
C ILE A 51 -4.84 -0.05 -33.92
N SER A 52 -6.08 -0.45 -34.05
CA SER A 52 -6.44 -1.85 -34.34
C SER A 52 -7.47 -1.96 -35.43
N ASP A 53 -7.27 -2.89 -36.37
CA ASP A 53 -8.34 -3.31 -37.25
C ASP A 53 -9.47 -3.96 -36.45
N ILE A 54 -10.70 -3.80 -36.88
CA ILE A 54 -11.87 -4.47 -36.32
C ILE A 54 -11.93 -5.91 -36.80
N ARG A 55 -11.69 -6.16 -38.09
CA ARG A 55 -11.87 -7.48 -38.70
C ARG A 55 -10.55 -8.21 -38.87
N MET A 56 -10.22 -9.08 -37.92
CA MET A 56 -9.04 -9.95 -37.99
C MET A 56 -9.44 -11.42 -37.80
N PRO A 57 -8.75 -12.38 -38.46
CA PRO A 57 -9.16 -13.79 -38.49
C PRO A 57 -9.12 -14.52 -37.15
N THR A 58 -8.22 -14.14 -36.24
CA THR A 58 -7.98 -14.90 -35.00
C THR A 58 -8.50 -14.24 -33.74
N ASN A 59 -8.51 -12.90 -33.70
CA ASN A 59 -9.05 -12.10 -32.59
C ASN A 59 -9.59 -10.82 -33.26
N ASP A 60 -10.87 -10.51 -33.09
CA ASP A 60 -11.39 -9.27 -33.62
C ASP A 60 -10.92 -8.03 -32.85
N GLY A 61 -11.12 -6.86 -33.41
CA GLY A 61 -10.72 -5.61 -32.78
C GLY A 61 -11.41 -5.36 -31.43
N PHE A 62 -12.59 -5.97 -31.20
CA PHE A 62 -13.27 -5.89 -29.90
C PHE A 62 -12.56 -6.69 -28.81
N ASP A 63 -11.94 -7.82 -29.17
CA ASP A 63 -11.07 -8.56 -28.22
C ASP A 63 -9.84 -7.74 -27.84
N VAL A 64 -9.25 -7.02 -28.83
CA VAL A 64 -8.16 -6.08 -28.59
C VAL A 64 -8.62 -4.98 -27.62
N LEU A 65 -9.74 -4.34 -27.90
CA LEU A 65 -10.30 -3.28 -27.08
C LEU A 65 -10.60 -3.74 -25.66
N ALA A 66 -11.22 -4.92 -25.51
CA ALA A 66 -11.51 -5.51 -24.19
C ALA A 66 -10.22 -5.79 -23.40
N TYR A 67 -9.20 -6.33 -24.05
CA TYR A 67 -7.90 -6.57 -23.41
C TYR A 67 -7.22 -5.27 -23.00
N VAL A 68 -7.15 -4.27 -23.88
CA VAL A 68 -6.57 -2.96 -23.58
C VAL A 68 -7.25 -2.32 -22.37
N LYS A 69 -8.59 -2.34 -22.34
CA LYS A 69 -9.38 -1.83 -21.22
C LYS A 69 -9.12 -2.56 -19.91
N SER A 70 -8.85 -3.86 -19.96
CA SER A 70 -8.47 -4.63 -18.76
C SER A 70 -7.10 -4.27 -18.20
N VAL A 71 -6.16 -3.82 -19.05
CA VAL A 71 -4.81 -3.40 -18.68
C VAL A 71 -4.78 -1.93 -18.27
N ASP A 72 -5.39 -1.06 -19.07
CA ASP A 72 -5.47 0.38 -18.80
C ASP A 72 -6.72 0.97 -19.47
N ASN A 73 -7.75 1.24 -18.69
CA ASN A 73 -9.03 1.75 -19.17
C ASN A 73 -8.96 3.14 -19.84
N GLU A 74 -7.88 3.89 -19.59
CA GLU A 74 -7.64 5.23 -20.13
C GLU A 74 -6.59 5.22 -21.27
N LEU A 75 -6.24 4.05 -21.82
CA LEU A 75 -5.35 3.92 -22.97
C LEU A 75 -6.18 4.09 -24.27
N PRO A 76 -5.94 5.17 -25.04
CA PRO A 76 -6.74 5.45 -26.23
C PRO A 76 -6.51 4.38 -27.30
N THR A 77 -7.61 3.83 -27.79
CA THR A 77 -7.66 2.81 -28.84
C THR A 77 -8.51 3.32 -29.99
N ILE A 78 -7.91 3.50 -31.18
CA ILE A 78 -8.54 3.89 -32.41
C ILE A 78 -8.83 2.62 -33.22
N MET A 79 -10.06 2.46 -33.65
CA MET A 79 -10.47 1.28 -34.41
C MET A 79 -10.50 1.60 -35.91
N LEU A 80 -9.91 0.73 -36.73
CA LEU A 80 -10.00 0.81 -38.19
C LEU A 80 -11.14 -0.09 -38.67
N THR A 81 -12.02 0.43 -39.54
CA THR A 81 -13.21 -0.30 -40.05
C THR A 81 -13.28 -0.23 -41.56
N GLY A 82 -13.77 -1.26 -42.25
CA GLY A 82 -14.03 -1.25 -43.68
C GLY A 82 -15.30 -0.48 -44.03
N GLU A 83 -15.50 -0.22 -45.35
CA GLU A 83 -16.74 0.38 -45.87
C GLU A 83 -17.98 -0.39 -45.41
N ALA A 84 -19.04 0.33 -45.04
CA ALA A 84 -20.37 -0.18 -44.64
C ALA A 84 -20.55 -0.71 -43.21
N ASP A 85 -19.59 -0.52 -42.29
CA ASP A 85 -19.70 -1.04 -40.92
C ASP A 85 -20.09 0.03 -39.86
N VAL A 86 -20.96 0.98 -40.20
CA VAL A 86 -21.47 2.02 -39.30
C VAL A 86 -22.00 1.44 -37.96
N PRO A 87 -22.75 0.32 -37.95
CA PRO A 87 -23.18 -0.30 -36.72
C PRO A 87 -22.02 -0.76 -35.84
N MET A 88 -20.96 -1.30 -36.43
CA MET A 88 -19.75 -1.75 -35.69
C MET A 88 -18.95 -0.56 -35.15
N ALA A 89 -18.84 0.52 -35.89
CA ALA A 89 -18.24 1.76 -35.44
C ALA A 89 -18.94 2.32 -34.19
N LEU A 90 -20.27 2.37 -34.18
CA LEU A 90 -21.07 2.79 -33.02
C LEU A 90 -20.90 1.83 -31.84
N GLN A 91 -20.79 0.53 -32.10
CA GLN A 91 -20.53 -0.47 -31.06
C GLN A 91 -19.14 -0.29 -30.47
N ALA A 92 -18.11 0.01 -31.27
CA ALA A 92 -16.76 0.28 -30.81
C ALA A 92 -16.72 1.46 -29.83
N ILE A 93 -17.37 2.57 -30.13
CA ILE A 93 -17.50 3.73 -29.24
C ILE A 93 -18.24 3.35 -27.95
N LYS A 94 -19.36 2.63 -28.02
CA LYS A 94 -20.09 2.14 -26.85
C LYS A 94 -19.24 1.21 -25.97
N SER A 95 -18.36 0.42 -26.60
CA SER A 95 -17.41 -0.46 -25.90
C SER A 95 -16.19 0.29 -25.36
N GLY A 96 -16.10 1.60 -25.61
CA GLY A 96 -15.10 2.50 -25.05
C GLY A 96 -13.86 2.69 -25.94
N ALA A 97 -13.95 2.46 -27.25
CA ALA A 97 -12.92 2.96 -28.17
C ALA A 97 -12.80 4.48 -28.05
N TYR A 98 -11.61 5.01 -28.26
CA TYR A 98 -11.39 6.46 -28.29
C TYR A 98 -12.01 7.11 -29.52
N ASP A 99 -11.80 6.49 -30.71
CA ASP A 99 -12.37 6.91 -31.97
C ASP A 99 -12.38 5.73 -32.96
N PHE A 100 -12.98 5.92 -34.13
CA PHE A 100 -12.90 4.98 -35.25
C PHE A 100 -12.59 5.70 -36.54
N LEU A 101 -11.97 5.00 -37.49
CA LEU A 101 -11.61 5.51 -38.79
C LEU A 101 -12.00 4.48 -39.86
N GLU A 102 -12.67 4.96 -40.95
CA GLU A 102 -13.07 4.14 -42.05
C GLU A 102 -11.94 3.96 -43.08
N LYS A 103 -11.72 2.74 -43.52
CA LYS A 103 -10.74 2.39 -44.57
C LYS A 103 -11.40 2.56 -45.96
N PRO A 104 -10.71 3.18 -46.95
CA PRO A 104 -9.41 3.81 -46.89
C PRO A 104 -9.42 5.16 -46.14
N CYS A 105 -8.55 5.30 -45.13
CA CYS A 105 -8.51 6.52 -44.35
C CYS A 105 -7.58 7.58 -44.97
N PRO A 106 -8.07 8.80 -45.26
CA PRO A 106 -7.22 9.90 -45.67
C PRO A 106 -6.15 10.20 -44.61
N ARG A 107 -4.89 10.44 -45.04
CA ARG A 107 -3.76 10.69 -44.17
C ARG A 107 -4.07 11.78 -43.12
N ASP A 108 -4.61 12.91 -43.56
CA ASP A 108 -4.89 14.05 -42.69
C ASP A 108 -5.85 13.66 -41.55
N LYS A 109 -6.93 12.93 -41.87
CA LYS A 109 -7.91 12.46 -40.91
C LYS A 109 -7.31 11.46 -39.92
N LEU A 110 -6.44 10.55 -40.39
CA LEU A 110 -5.70 9.61 -39.55
C LEU A 110 -4.80 10.38 -38.54
N MET A 111 -4.02 11.33 -39.03
CA MET A 111 -3.09 12.10 -38.24
C MET A 111 -3.79 12.99 -37.20
N ASP A 112 -4.87 13.68 -37.61
CA ASP A 112 -5.67 14.49 -36.69
C ASP A 112 -6.24 13.65 -35.53
N THR A 113 -6.71 12.45 -35.81
CA THR A 113 -7.27 11.56 -34.79
C THR A 113 -6.17 11.05 -33.85
N ILE A 114 -5.02 10.66 -34.41
CA ILE A 114 -3.86 10.20 -33.61
C ILE A 114 -3.32 11.34 -32.74
N HIS A 115 -3.20 12.56 -33.26
CA HIS A 115 -2.73 13.70 -32.48
C HIS A 115 -3.65 14.00 -31.29
N ARG A 116 -4.97 14.04 -31.51
CA ARG A 116 -5.95 14.20 -30.41
C ARG A 116 -5.84 13.07 -29.38
N ALA A 117 -5.61 11.84 -29.83
CA ALA A 117 -5.44 10.69 -28.94
C ALA A 117 -4.13 10.79 -28.12
N PHE A 118 -3.05 11.28 -28.71
CA PHE A 118 -1.81 11.58 -27.98
C PHE A 118 -2.00 12.67 -26.92
N GLU A 119 -2.66 13.77 -27.26
CA GLU A 119 -2.95 14.86 -26.32
C GLU A 119 -3.77 14.36 -25.13
N TYR A 120 -4.83 13.60 -25.42
CA TYR A 120 -5.62 12.95 -24.36
C TYR A 120 -4.75 12.07 -23.47
N ARG A 121 -3.90 11.21 -24.06
CA ARG A 121 -3.03 10.31 -23.33
C ARG A 121 -2.00 11.06 -22.46
N ASP A 122 -1.44 12.11 -22.98
CA ASP A 122 -0.48 12.97 -22.23
C ASP A 122 -1.14 13.59 -20.99
N ILE A 123 -2.35 14.11 -21.12
CA ILE A 123 -3.12 14.65 -19.98
C ILE A 123 -3.34 13.58 -18.91
N ILE A 124 -3.73 12.37 -19.31
CA ILE A 124 -3.93 11.25 -18.36
C ILE A 124 -2.63 10.88 -17.64
N LEU A 125 -1.52 10.77 -18.36
CA LEU A 125 -0.22 10.43 -17.79
C LEU A 125 0.32 11.53 -16.86
N GLN A 126 0.15 12.79 -17.22
CA GLN A 126 0.49 13.94 -16.38
C GLN A 126 -0.35 13.96 -15.10
N LYS A 127 -1.67 13.77 -15.21
CA LYS A 127 -2.56 13.64 -14.05
C LYS A 127 -2.09 12.54 -13.10
N ARG A 128 -1.80 11.34 -13.62
CA ARG A 128 -1.30 10.21 -12.81
C ARG A 128 0.06 10.50 -12.18
N LYS A 129 0.93 11.25 -12.86
CA LYS A 129 2.22 11.68 -12.31
C LYS A 129 2.02 12.63 -11.13
N LEU A 130 1.19 13.66 -11.31
CA LEU A 130 0.86 14.61 -10.25
C LEU A 130 0.19 13.93 -9.04
N GLU A 131 -0.75 13.03 -9.27
CA GLU A 131 -1.38 12.24 -8.20
C GLU A 131 -0.35 11.42 -7.40
N ARG A 132 0.64 10.82 -8.09
CA ARG A 132 1.74 10.10 -7.41
C ARG A 132 2.65 11.03 -6.61
N GLU A 133 2.94 12.23 -7.12
CA GLU A 133 3.75 13.24 -6.43
C GLU A 133 3.03 13.77 -5.19
N ILE A 134 1.74 14.06 -5.29
CA ILE A 134 0.89 14.43 -4.15
C ILE A 134 0.87 13.32 -3.10
N GLN A 135 0.69 12.05 -3.53
CA GLN A 135 0.72 10.92 -2.60
C GLN A 135 2.09 10.70 -1.95
N ARG A 136 3.20 11.01 -2.62
CA ARG A 136 4.56 10.91 -2.06
C ARG A 136 4.82 11.94 -0.97
N ASN A 137 4.22 13.12 -1.06
CA ASN A 137 4.37 14.20 -0.10
C ASN A 137 3.26 14.25 0.96
N ASP A 138 2.28 13.36 0.88
CA ASP A 138 1.17 13.29 1.82
C ASP A 138 1.62 12.72 3.18
N PRO A 139 1.56 13.49 4.28
CA PRO A 139 1.96 13.02 5.61
C PRO A 139 1.22 11.76 6.07
N ALA A 140 -0.06 11.56 5.66
CA ALA A 140 -0.81 10.36 5.99
C ALA A 140 -0.22 9.11 5.33
N VAL A 141 0.25 9.21 4.09
CA VAL A 141 0.87 8.10 3.36
C VAL A 141 2.31 7.87 3.83
N LEU A 142 3.08 8.94 4.05
CA LEU A 142 4.47 8.86 4.52
C LEU A 142 4.57 8.18 5.89
N ASN A 143 3.70 8.58 6.83
CA ASN A 143 3.75 8.10 8.21
C ASN A 143 3.01 6.77 8.40
N PHE A 144 1.98 6.49 7.59
CA PHE A 144 1.18 5.27 7.62
C PHE A 144 1.07 4.61 6.25
N PRO A 145 2.19 4.16 5.67
CA PRO A 145 2.17 3.53 4.36
C PRO A 145 1.39 2.22 4.40
N GLY A 146 0.73 1.88 3.28
CA GLY A 146 -0.02 0.66 3.11
C GLY A 146 -1.00 0.74 1.95
N GLN A 147 -1.22 -0.40 1.29
CA GLN A 147 -2.15 -0.55 0.17
C GLN A 147 -3.41 -1.33 0.55
N SER A 148 -3.40 -1.98 1.72
CA SER A 148 -4.56 -2.71 2.23
C SER A 148 -5.74 -1.78 2.53
N LYS A 149 -6.96 -2.31 2.48
CA LYS A 149 -8.18 -1.55 2.81
C LYS A 149 -8.11 -0.87 4.18
N PRO A 150 -7.63 -1.53 5.27
CA PRO A 150 -7.47 -0.87 6.57
C PRO A 150 -6.48 0.31 6.53
N SER A 151 -5.35 0.19 5.82
CA SER A 151 -4.37 1.28 5.71
C SER A 151 -4.90 2.45 4.90
N LYS A 152 -5.58 2.22 3.78
CA LYS A 152 -6.23 3.28 2.99
C LYS A 152 -7.33 3.99 3.77
N ASN A 153 -8.13 3.25 4.54
CA ASN A 153 -9.15 3.84 5.41
C ASN A 153 -8.52 4.73 6.49
N LEU A 154 -7.44 4.28 7.13
CA LEU A 154 -6.70 5.09 8.10
C LEU A 154 -6.16 6.38 7.47
N GLN A 155 -5.51 6.29 6.31
CA GLN A 155 -4.98 7.45 5.59
C GLN A 155 -6.09 8.47 5.27
N ASN A 156 -7.25 8.00 4.80
CA ASN A 156 -8.39 8.86 4.48
C ASN A 156 -8.97 9.53 5.74
N LEU A 157 -9.06 8.79 6.86
CA LEU A 157 -9.50 9.35 8.14
C LEU A 157 -8.52 10.39 8.68
N LEU A 158 -7.21 10.13 8.60
CA LEU A 158 -6.16 11.10 8.98
C LEU A 158 -6.30 12.40 8.20
N ARG A 159 -6.50 12.35 6.87
CA ARG A 159 -6.73 13.56 6.05
C ARG A 159 -7.98 14.31 6.47
N LYS A 160 -9.11 13.60 6.59
CA LYS A 160 -10.39 14.20 6.99
C LYS A 160 -10.31 14.84 8.37
N LEU A 161 -9.76 14.12 9.35
CA LEU A 161 -9.60 14.63 10.70
C LEU A 161 -8.52 15.71 10.77
N GLY A 162 -7.46 15.65 9.97
CA GLY A 162 -6.44 16.68 9.89
C GLY A 162 -6.99 18.04 9.50
N SER A 163 -7.92 18.08 8.55
CA SER A 163 -8.51 19.33 8.03
C SER A 163 -9.54 20.00 8.95
N ILE A 164 -10.01 19.35 10.01
CA ILE A 164 -11.00 19.88 10.95
C ILE A 164 -10.37 20.18 12.31
N SER A 165 -10.98 21.07 13.09
CA SER A 165 -10.49 21.48 14.41
C SER A 165 -11.00 20.62 15.57
N SER A 166 -11.77 19.57 15.32
CA SER A 166 -12.34 18.70 16.37
C SER A 166 -11.25 17.97 17.15
N HIS A 167 -11.52 17.72 18.43
CA HIS A 167 -10.67 16.86 19.26
C HIS A 167 -10.69 15.42 18.75
N VAL A 168 -9.62 14.67 18.97
CA VAL A 168 -9.49 13.30 18.45
C VAL A 168 -9.01 12.35 19.53
N LEU A 169 -9.70 11.21 19.67
CA LEU A 169 -9.28 10.08 20.47
C LEU A 169 -8.62 9.04 19.54
N ILE A 170 -7.31 8.90 19.66
CA ILE A 170 -6.51 7.94 18.88
C ILE A 170 -6.42 6.64 19.66
N SER A 171 -7.22 5.65 19.26
CA SER A 171 -7.29 4.34 19.89
C SER A 171 -6.48 3.28 19.12
N GLY A 172 -6.06 2.24 19.81
CA GLY A 172 -5.39 1.08 19.20
C GLY A 172 -4.37 0.41 20.12
N GLU A 173 -3.97 -0.79 19.75
CA GLU A 173 -3.01 -1.60 20.49
C GLU A 173 -1.69 -0.87 20.77
N GLU A 174 -0.87 -1.44 21.64
CA GLU A 174 0.48 -0.94 21.83
C GLU A 174 1.33 -1.14 20.57
N GLY A 175 2.19 -0.15 20.28
CA GLY A 175 3.10 -0.22 19.14
C GLY A 175 2.50 0.11 17.76
N VAL A 176 1.22 0.53 17.65
CA VAL A 176 0.61 0.93 16.37
C VAL A 176 0.96 2.36 15.93
N ARG A 177 1.88 3.05 16.63
CA ARG A 177 2.34 4.43 16.33
C ARG A 177 1.31 5.52 16.61
N LYS A 178 0.56 5.46 17.72
CA LYS A 178 -0.44 6.50 18.11
C LYS A 178 0.15 7.91 18.21
N LYS A 179 1.35 8.07 18.77
CA LYS A 179 2.06 9.36 18.82
C LYS A 179 2.31 9.94 17.42
N LEU A 180 2.70 9.07 16.48
CA LEU A 180 2.91 9.47 15.10
C LEU A 180 1.59 9.87 14.43
N ALA A 181 0.46 9.23 14.76
CA ALA A 181 -0.85 9.64 14.26
C ALA A 181 -1.24 11.03 14.77
N ALA A 182 -1.00 11.34 16.05
CA ALA A 182 -1.22 12.68 16.60
C ALA A 182 -0.36 13.73 15.88
N PHE A 183 0.92 13.44 15.64
CA PHE A 183 1.80 14.32 14.87
C PHE A 183 1.34 14.47 13.42
N THR A 184 0.89 13.38 12.78
CA THR A 184 0.35 13.42 11.40
C THR A 184 -0.91 14.28 11.32
N LEU A 185 -1.81 14.19 12.30
CA LEU A 185 -2.99 15.06 12.37
C LEU A 185 -2.61 16.54 12.53
N HIS A 186 -1.54 16.83 13.26
CA HIS A 186 -1.00 18.18 13.36
C HIS A 186 -0.44 18.68 12.02
N THR A 187 0.40 17.88 11.34
CA THR A 187 1.01 18.26 10.04
C THR A 187 0.00 18.39 8.91
N LEU A 188 -1.13 17.70 8.99
CA LEU A 188 -2.26 17.82 8.06
C LEU A 188 -3.20 18.99 8.42
N GLY A 189 -3.01 19.60 9.57
CA GLY A 189 -3.85 20.69 10.09
C GLY A 189 -3.35 22.07 9.69
N ARG A 190 -3.57 23.04 10.59
CA ARG A 190 -3.17 24.46 10.37
C ARG A 190 -1.66 24.61 10.55
N GLU A 191 -0.99 25.20 9.58
CA GLU A 191 0.47 25.44 9.60
C GLU A 191 0.92 26.33 10.78
N SER A 192 0.05 27.24 11.26
CA SER A 192 0.34 28.13 12.39
C SER A 192 0.19 27.48 13.76
N ALA A 193 -0.27 26.22 13.85
CA ALA A 193 -0.46 25.56 15.13
C ALA A 193 0.87 25.06 15.73
N ILE A 194 1.01 25.15 17.04
CA ILE A 194 2.16 24.58 17.77
C ILE A 194 1.81 23.18 18.27
N PHE A 195 2.69 22.21 18.06
CA PHE A 195 2.52 20.86 18.58
C PHE A 195 3.14 20.74 19.97
N ARG A 196 2.30 20.43 20.97
CA ARG A 196 2.75 20.16 22.36
C ARG A 196 2.36 18.75 22.76
N THR A 197 3.19 18.12 23.59
CA THR A 197 2.91 16.79 24.14
C THR A 197 2.88 16.83 25.65
N HIS A 198 1.89 16.18 26.24
CA HIS A 198 1.79 15.96 27.68
C HIS A 198 1.58 14.48 27.96
N ASN A 199 2.35 13.94 28.93
CA ASN A 199 2.23 12.56 29.36
C ASN A 199 2.02 12.51 30.88
N PHE A 200 0.85 12.04 31.31
CA PHE A 200 0.53 11.91 32.74
C PHE A 200 1.40 10.88 33.49
N ALA A 201 2.17 10.06 32.79
CA ALA A 201 3.18 9.20 33.42
C ALA A 201 4.45 9.95 33.82
N SER A 202 4.63 11.21 33.40
CA SER A 202 5.78 12.05 33.72
C SER A 202 5.38 13.25 34.58
N THR A 203 6.27 13.70 35.45
CA THR A 203 6.04 14.82 36.39
C THR A 203 6.17 16.22 35.76
N SER A 204 5.97 16.38 34.49
CA SER A 204 6.12 17.68 33.80
C SER A 204 4.93 18.62 34.03
N ASN A 205 5.19 19.86 34.43
CA ASN A 205 4.20 20.93 34.65
C ASN A 205 3.69 21.58 33.35
N SER A 206 3.81 20.92 32.20
CA SER A 206 3.53 21.48 30.87
C SER A 206 2.07 21.93 30.66
N LEU A 207 1.10 21.41 31.42
CA LEU A 207 -0.29 21.85 31.33
C LEU A 207 -0.51 23.28 31.86
N ASN A 208 0.18 23.67 32.93
CA ASN A 208 0.04 25.02 33.50
C ASN A 208 0.63 26.09 32.56
N GLU A 209 1.68 25.77 31.80
CA GLU A 209 2.24 26.67 30.80
C GLU A 209 1.29 26.90 29.63
N ILE A 210 0.50 25.87 29.26
CA ILE A 210 -0.48 25.94 28.18
C ILE A 210 -1.67 26.85 28.54
N LEU A 211 -2.05 26.93 29.83
CA LEU A 211 -3.11 27.83 30.30
C LEU A 211 -2.85 29.32 30.02
N GLN A 212 -1.57 29.70 29.89
CA GLN A 212 -1.17 31.12 29.77
C GLN A 212 -0.90 31.55 28.32
N THR A 213 -0.93 30.62 27.35
CA THR A 213 -0.64 30.95 25.95
C THR A 213 -1.91 31.29 25.16
N LYS A 214 -1.76 32.27 24.24
CA LYS A 214 -2.81 32.63 23.26
C LYS A 214 -2.61 31.92 21.90
N ASP A 215 -1.62 31.05 21.81
CA ASP A 215 -1.27 30.37 20.57
C ASP A 215 -2.28 29.29 20.19
N ILE A 216 -2.34 28.98 18.91
CA ILE A 216 -3.09 27.81 18.41
C ILE A 216 -2.27 26.57 18.73
N ILE A 217 -2.80 25.68 19.57
CA ILE A 217 -2.06 24.49 20.04
C ILE A 217 -2.78 23.19 19.66
N ASN A 218 -2.04 22.24 19.09
CA ASN A 218 -2.42 20.84 19.05
C ASN A 218 -1.75 20.12 20.23
N LEU A 219 -2.52 19.83 21.26
CA LEU A 219 -2.06 19.16 22.47
C LEU A 219 -2.24 17.66 22.40
N SER A 220 -1.13 16.93 22.29
CA SER A 220 -1.14 15.46 22.34
C SER A 220 -1.05 14.94 23.75
N ILE A 221 -2.10 14.30 24.24
CA ILE A 221 -2.21 13.74 25.59
C ILE A 221 -1.97 12.23 25.57
N GLN A 222 -1.12 11.77 26.49
CA GLN A 222 -0.79 10.35 26.68
C GLN A 222 -1.10 9.91 28.11
N SER A 223 -1.35 8.59 28.27
CA SER A 223 -1.58 7.99 29.60
C SER A 223 -2.70 8.65 30.40
N LEU A 224 -3.80 9.02 29.74
CA LEU A 224 -4.93 9.72 30.36
C LEU A 224 -5.46 9.03 31.64
N HIS A 225 -5.36 7.69 31.71
CA HIS A 225 -5.77 6.89 32.88
C HIS A 225 -4.95 7.17 34.15
N LEU A 226 -3.81 7.86 34.05
CA LEU A 226 -2.97 8.29 35.17
C LEU A 226 -3.24 9.73 35.60
N ALA A 227 -4.15 10.44 34.90
CA ALA A 227 -4.49 11.82 35.24
C ALA A 227 -5.17 11.90 36.62
N THR A 228 -4.74 12.88 37.43
CA THR A 228 -5.32 13.15 38.75
C THR A 228 -6.59 14.00 38.61
N VAL A 229 -7.37 14.13 39.68
CA VAL A 229 -8.54 15.02 39.73
C VAL A 229 -8.15 16.47 39.41
N ARG A 230 -6.98 16.92 39.91
CA ARG A 230 -6.44 18.24 39.60
C ARG A 230 -6.14 18.43 38.12
N ASP A 231 -5.59 17.41 37.45
CA ASP A 231 -5.30 17.45 36.02
C ASP A 231 -6.59 17.55 35.19
N HIS A 232 -7.66 16.88 35.64
CA HIS A 232 -8.98 16.98 35.00
C HIS A 232 -9.55 18.41 35.09
N GLU A 233 -9.40 19.09 36.24
CA GLU A 233 -9.80 20.47 36.40
C GLU A 233 -8.98 21.42 35.52
N ILE A 234 -7.68 21.21 35.44
CA ILE A 234 -6.80 21.98 34.56
C ILE A 234 -7.21 21.80 33.10
N LEU A 235 -7.43 20.58 32.63
CA LEU A 235 -7.88 20.32 31.26
C LEU A 235 -9.25 20.95 30.97
N LYS A 236 -10.18 20.87 31.90
CA LYS A 236 -11.49 21.53 31.80
C LYS A 236 -11.34 23.05 31.67
N ASN A 237 -10.49 23.66 32.46
CA ASN A 237 -10.22 25.10 32.41
C ASN A 237 -9.53 25.49 31.09
N ILE A 238 -8.63 24.66 30.58
CA ILE A 238 -7.99 24.84 29.25
C ILE A 238 -9.06 24.87 28.16
N LEU A 239 -10.00 23.94 28.16
CA LEU A 239 -11.05 23.84 27.15
C LEU A 239 -12.08 25.02 27.22
N ILE A 240 -12.42 25.46 28.43
CA ILE A 240 -13.36 26.56 28.62
C ILE A 240 -12.76 27.92 28.22
N ASN A 241 -11.48 28.12 28.58
CA ASN A 241 -10.85 29.44 28.41
C ASN A 241 -10.11 29.60 27.08
N ASN A 242 -9.82 28.53 26.35
CA ASN A 242 -8.98 28.54 25.14
C ASN A 242 -9.63 27.77 23.99
N GLN A 243 -10.38 28.49 23.14
CA GLN A 243 -10.96 27.91 21.91
C GLN A 243 -9.92 27.53 20.83
N ASN A 244 -8.65 27.92 21.02
CA ASN A 244 -7.57 27.69 20.07
C ASN A 244 -6.80 26.37 20.35
N ILE A 245 -7.26 25.54 21.31
CA ILE A 245 -6.59 24.31 21.67
C ILE A 245 -7.34 23.10 21.13
N ARG A 246 -6.64 22.30 20.34
CA ARG A 246 -7.11 21.01 19.86
C ARG A 246 -6.46 19.89 20.66
N ILE A 247 -7.26 19.00 21.25
CA ILE A 247 -6.78 17.88 22.06
C ILE A 247 -6.73 16.61 21.21
N LEU A 248 -5.59 15.90 21.25
CA LEU A 248 -5.32 14.63 20.58
C LEU A 248 -4.97 13.59 21.65
N ILE A 249 -5.93 12.76 22.06
CA ILE A 249 -5.79 11.79 23.15
C ILE A 249 -5.29 10.47 22.58
N SER A 250 -4.22 9.89 23.14
CA SER A 250 -3.74 8.56 22.80
C SER A 250 -4.16 7.52 23.84
N SER A 251 -4.94 6.51 23.42
CA SER A 251 -5.43 5.43 24.29
C SER A 251 -5.08 4.04 23.75
N ARG A 252 -4.89 3.07 24.67
CA ARG A 252 -4.83 1.64 24.32
C ARG A 252 -6.24 1.05 24.16
N LEU A 253 -7.22 1.62 24.84
CA LEU A 253 -8.60 1.19 24.86
C LEU A 253 -9.43 1.99 23.86
N PRO A 254 -10.41 1.39 23.20
CA PRO A 254 -11.39 2.09 22.38
C PRO A 254 -12.29 2.97 23.27
N PHE A 255 -13.00 3.90 22.65
CA PHE A 255 -13.92 4.82 23.33
C PHE A 255 -14.90 4.09 24.27
N SER A 256 -15.52 3.01 23.79
CA SER A 256 -16.51 2.24 24.57
C SER A 256 -15.98 1.70 25.90
N LYS A 257 -14.70 1.31 25.97
CA LYS A 257 -14.06 0.85 27.20
C LYS A 257 -13.52 1.97 28.10
N LEU A 258 -13.17 3.10 27.51
CA LEU A 258 -12.70 4.27 28.28
C LEU A 258 -13.81 4.89 29.13
N ILE A 259 -15.05 4.88 28.65
CA ILE A 259 -16.21 5.43 29.36
C ILE A 259 -16.71 4.52 30.52
N GLU A 260 -16.17 3.31 30.67
CA GLU A 260 -16.44 2.46 31.84
C GLU A 260 -15.82 3.05 33.14
N ASP A 261 -14.73 3.82 33.02
CA ASP A 261 -14.13 4.57 34.13
C ASP A 261 -14.88 5.92 34.29
N VAL A 262 -15.59 6.06 35.39
CA VAL A 262 -16.41 7.26 35.71
C VAL A 262 -15.63 8.57 35.66
N LYS A 263 -14.35 8.56 36.07
CA LYS A 263 -13.50 9.76 36.07
C LYS A 263 -13.12 10.16 34.64
N ILE A 264 -12.72 9.19 33.82
CA ILE A 264 -12.36 9.40 32.44
C ILE A 264 -13.60 9.75 31.60
N LYS A 265 -14.73 9.12 31.86
CA LYS A 265 -16.00 9.38 31.19
C LYS A 265 -16.37 10.85 31.22
N LYS A 266 -16.37 11.48 32.42
CA LYS A 266 -16.69 12.92 32.58
C LYS A 266 -15.77 13.82 31.76
N LEU A 267 -14.48 13.50 31.69
CA LEU A 267 -13.53 14.27 30.93
C LEU A 267 -13.72 14.08 29.41
N ILE A 268 -13.98 12.86 28.98
CA ILE A 268 -14.22 12.55 27.56
C ILE A 268 -15.53 13.18 27.08
N GLU A 269 -16.58 13.22 27.92
CA GLU A 269 -17.84 13.91 27.61
C GLU A 269 -17.64 15.44 27.44
N ILE A 270 -16.72 16.04 28.18
CA ILE A 270 -16.38 17.47 28.01
C ILE A 270 -15.56 17.71 26.74
N ILE A 271 -14.63 16.82 26.43
CA ILE A 271 -13.75 16.93 25.27
C ILE A 271 -14.51 16.62 23.97
N ASP A 272 -15.47 15.70 24.02
CA ASP A 272 -16.26 15.18 22.88
C ASP A 272 -15.40 14.84 21.65
N PRO A 273 -14.43 13.91 21.79
CA PRO A 273 -13.48 13.62 20.73
C PRO A 273 -14.05 12.65 19.68
N ILE A 274 -13.68 12.86 18.42
CA ILE A 274 -13.93 11.88 17.35
C ILE A 274 -12.92 10.74 17.47
N GLU A 275 -13.38 9.48 17.42
CA GLU A 275 -12.48 8.33 17.52
C GLU A 275 -11.78 8.03 16.20
N LEU A 276 -10.45 7.89 16.26
CA LEU A 276 -9.57 7.39 15.21
C LEU A 276 -8.92 6.09 15.67
N SER A 277 -9.41 4.95 15.19
CA SER A 277 -8.82 3.65 15.50
C SER A 277 -7.68 3.31 14.53
N ILE A 278 -6.49 3.02 15.07
CA ILE A 278 -5.33 2.60 14.26
C ILE A 278 -5.31 1.07 14.15
N PRO A 279 -5.35 0.51 12.93
CA PRO A 279 -5.33 -0.94 12.74
C PRO A 279 -3.98 -1.54 13.17
N ASN A 280 -4.04 -2.70 13.85
CA ASN A 280 -2.86 -3.48 14.17
C ASN A 280 -2.27 -4.16 12.93
N LEU A 281 -1.03 -4.68 13.02
CA LEU A 281 -0.38 -5.33 11.88
C LEU A 281 -1.10 -6.60 11.40
N ARG A 282 -1.80 -7.30 12.30
CA ARG A 282 -2.56 -8.51 11.96
C ARG A 282 -3.72 -8.24 11.01
N SER A 283 -4.36 -7.08 11.13
CA SER A 283 -5.48 -6.66 10.27
C SER A 283 -5.05 -6.16 8.89
N ARG A 284 -3.74 -5.82 8.72
CA ARG A 284 -3.17 -5.32 7.47
C ARG A 284 -1.97 -6.13 6.99
N ARG A 285 -2.07 -7.45 7.03
CA ARG A 285 -0.99 -8.39 6.67
C ARG A 285 -0.39 -8.15 5.29
N LYS A 286 -1.22 -7.76 4.31
CA LYS A 286 -0.74 -7.45 2.95
C LYS A 286 0.29 -6.32 2.88
N ASP A 287 0.34 -5.46 3.89
CA ASP A 287 1.28 -4.34 3.95
C ASP A 287 2.60 -4.71 4.64
N LEU A 288 2.69 -5.89 5.28
CA LEU A 288 3.87 -6.30 6.06
C LEU A 288 5.19 -6.26 5.28
N PRO A 289 5.28 -6.73 4.03
CA PRO A 289 6.53 -6.65 3.27
C PRO A 289 7.02 -5.21 3.12
N MET A 290 6.14 -4.31 2.70
CA MET A 290 6.47 -2.88 2.52
C MET A 290 6.81 -2.19 3.85
N LEU A 291 6.07 -2.49 4.92
CA LEU A 291 6.34 -1.95 6.27
C LEU A 291 7.67 -2.45 6.82
N PHE A 292 8.01 -3.70 6.56
CA PHE A 292 9.31 -4.25 6.94
C PHE A 292 10.46 -3.55 6.23
N GLU A 293 10.37 -3.39 4.91
CA GLU A 293 11.38 -2.66 4.13
C GLU A 293 11.55 -1.21 4.61
N GLN A 294 10.45 -0.54 4.96
CA GLN A 294 10.52 0.81 5.50
C GLN A 294 11.26 0.82 6.85
N VAL A 295 10.86 -0.06 7.76
CA VAL A 295 11.50 -0.18 9.09
C VAL A 295 12.97 -0.57 8.94
N LEU A 296 13.28 -1.47 8.00
CA LEU A 296 14.66 -1.87 7.72
C LEU A 296 15.50 -0.69 7.23
N ARG A 297 14.99 0.14 6.31
CA ARG A 297 15.68 1.37 5.85
C ARG A 297 15.90 2.37 6.99
N GLU A 298 14.93 2.51 7.91
CA GLU A 298 15.09 3.33 9.12
C GLU A 298 16.23 2.81 10.00
N GLU A 299 16.31 1.49 10.23
CA GLU A 299 17.35 0.87 11.05
C GLU A 299 18.74 0.90 10.38
N VAL A 300 18.80 0.68 9.07
CA VAL A 300 20.03 0.80 8.27
C VAL A 300 20.64 2.20 8.43
N ARG A 301 19.83 3.25 8.32
CA ARG A 301 20.29 4.64 8.54
C ARG A 301 20.74 4.87 9.99
N HIS A 302 20.01 4.31 10.96
CA HIS A 302 20.33 4.46 12.38
C HIS A 302 21.64 3.79 12.75
N LEU A 303 21.93 2.63 12.14
CA LEU A 303 23.12 1.82 12.41
C LEU A 303 24.27 2.16 11.47
N ASN A 304 24.07 3.06 10.49
CA ASN A 304 25.03 3.44 9.47
C ASN A 304 25.58 2.21 8.69
N LEU A 305 24.67 1.31 8.31
CA LEU A 305 24.95 0.09 7.56
C LEU A 305 24.48 0.23 6.09
N ASP A 306 24.94 -0.68 5.24
CA ASP A 306 24.41 -0.82 3.89
C ASP A 306 23.08 -1.59 3.88
N MET A 307 22.23 -1.31 2.87
CA MET A 307 20.97 -2.04 2.72
C MET A 307 21.23 -3.46 2.23
N PRO A 308 20.94 -4.49 3.03
CA PRO A 308 21.17 -5.88 2.64
C PRO A 308 20.17 -6.33 1.58
N ASN A 309 20.55 -7.37 0.81
CA ASN A 309 19.59 -8.11 0.00
C ASN A 309 18.64 -8.87 0.93
N ILE A 310 17.33 -8.79 0.69
CA ILE A 310 16.30 -9.45 1.50
C ILE A 310 15.88 -10.75 0.82
N PRO A 311 16.25 -11.93 1.37
CA PRO A 311 15.85 -13.21 0.81
C PRO A 311 14.33 -13.42 0.87
N GLN A 312 13.77 -14.20 -0.04
CA GLN A 312 12.34 -14.55 -0.07
C GLN A 312 11.88 -15.27 1.22
N THR A 313 12.78 -16.00 1.87
CA THR A 313 12.54 -16.66 3.15
C THR A 313 12.16 -15.69 4.27
N ILE A 314 12.75 -14.50 4.28
CA ILE A 314 12.40 -13.42 5.24
C ILE A 314 10.97 -12.97 5.03
N TYR A 315 10.53 -12.73 3.81
CA TYR A 315 9.15 -12.34 3.53
C TYR A 315 8.17 -13.44 3.95
N ALA A 316 8.48 -14.70 3.72
CA ALA A 316 7.69 -15.83 4.20
C ALA A 316 7.59 -15.85 5.73
N GLU A 317 8.72 -15.64 6.44
CA GLU A 317 8.74 -15.56 7.90
C GLU A 317 7.93 -14.38 8.43
N ILE A 318 8.07 -13.20 7.84
CA ILE A 318 7.30 -12.01 8.21
C ILE A 318 5.80 -12.28 8.06
N MET A 319 5.38 -12.95 6.99
CA MET A 319 3.99 -13.28 6.72
C MET A 319 3.45 -14.38 7.65
N SER A 320 4.28 -15.24 8.21
CA SER A 320 3.85 -16.32 9.12
C SER A 320 3.61 -15.84 10.56
N LYS A 321 4.29 -14.79 11.01
CA LYS A 321 4.25 -14.29 12.40
C LYS A 321 2.96 -13.50 12.70
N SER A 322 2.56 -13.50 13.98
CA SER A 322 1.34 -12.83 14.45
C SER A 322 1.51 -11.35 14.83
N TRP A 323 2.73 -10.87 14.99
CA TRP A 323 3.07 -9.45 15.28
C TRP A 323 2.24 -8.78 16.38
N THR A 324 2.09 -9.45 17.51
CA THR A 324 1.31 -8.93 18.67
C THR A 324 1.88 -7.63 19.24
N GLY A 325 3.19 -7.43 19.16
CA GLY A 325 3.88 -6.18 19.55
C GLY A 325 3.93 -5.12 18.43
N ASN A 326 3.23 -5.32 17.31
CA ASN A 326 3.13 -4.37 16.20
C ASN A 326 4.51 -3.86 15.67
N ILE A 327 4.64 -2.55 15.37
CA ILE A 327 5.85 -1.96 14.75
C ILE A 327 7.12 -2.14 15.61
N PRO A 328 7.11 -1.98 16.94
CA PRO A 328 8.29 -2.26 17.76
C PRO A 328 8.81 -3.69 17.62
N GLN A 329 7.92 -4.68 17.54
CA GLN A 329 8.31 -6.07 17.31
C GLN A 329 8.90 -6.26 15.90
N LEU A 330 8.31 -5.64 14.88
CA LEU A 330 8.82 -5.66 13.51
C LEU A 330 10.21 -5.00 13.44
N ARG A 331 10.41 -3.89 14.16
CA ARG A 331 11.69 -3.18 14.27
C ARG A 331 12.76 -4.04 14.94
N LYS A 332 12.41 -4.73 16.04
CA LYS A 332 13.32 -5.67 16.70
C LYS A 332 13.73 -6.81 15.77
N PHE A 333 12.80 -7.30 14.95
CA PHE A 333 13.07 -8.32 13.95
C PHE A 333 14.01 -7.79 12.85
N ALA A 334 13.76 -6.57 12.34
CA ALA A 334 14.62 -5.93 11.35
C ALA A 334 16.07 -5.74 11.86
N ARG A 335 16.24 -5.32 13.13
CA ARG A 335 17.59 -5.23 13.75
C ARG A 335 18.28 -6.57 13.85
N LYS A 336 17.56 -7.61 14.27
CA LYS A 336 18.12 -8.97 14.33
C LYS A 336 18.59 -9.41 12.95
N PHE A 337 17.80 -9.14 11.92
CA PHE A 337 18.15 -9.44 10.53
C PHE A 337 19.43 -8.69 10.11
N LEU A 338 19.52 -7.37 10.35
CA LEU A 338 20.72 -6.58 10.02
C LEU A 338 21.98 -7.04 10.71
N LEU A 339 21.86 -7.47 11.97
CA LEU A 339 23.00 -7.89 12.79
C LEU A 339 23.29 -9.39 12.68
N ASN A 340 22.59 -10.13 11.83
CA ASN A 340 22.68 -11.59 11.68
C ASN A 340 22.55 -12.35 13.03
N ILE A 341 21.74 -11.82 13.96
CA ILE A 341 21.53 -12.41 15.28
C ILE A 341 20.31 -13.34 15.24
N ASP A 342 20.47 -14.60 15.66
CA ASP A 342 19.39 -15.59 15.77
C ASP A 342 18.63 -15.88 14.45
N LEU A 343 19.24 -15.64 13.31
CA LEU A 343 18.65 -15.95 12.03
C LEU A 343 19.35 -17.19 11.46
N SER A 344 18.63 -18.30 11.41
CA SER A 344 19.05 -19.51 10.68
C SER A 344 18.89 -19.29 9.18
N TYR A 345 19.58 -18.30 8.60
CA TYR A 345 19.52 -18.07 7.15
C TYR A 345 20.69 -18.75 6.44
N PRO A 346 20.44 -19.21 5.19
CA PRO A 346 21.52 -19.67 4.35
C PRO A 346 22.57 -18.57 4.16
N LYS A 347 23.81 -18.86 4.42
CA LYS A 347 24.93 -17.99 4.04
C LYS A 347 25.01 -17.99 2.51
N GLU A 348 25.55 -16.92 1.89
CA GLU A 348 25.67 -16.79 0.43
C GLU A 348 26.37 -17.98 -0.25
N ASP A 349 27.11 -18.79 0.52
CA ASP A 349 27.83 -19.99 0.06
C ASP A 349 27.08 -21.33 0.30
N GLU A 350 25.81 -21.30 0.80
CA GLU A 350 25.07 -22.56 1.02
C GLU A 350 24.54 -23.14 -0.29
N THR A 351 24.79 -24.42 -0.51
CA THR A 351 24.27 -25.15 -1.67
C THR A 351 22.73 -25.25 -1.63
N LEU A 352 22.11 -25.49 -2.79
CA LEU A 352 20.67 -25.76 -2.86
C LEU A 352 20.23 -26.88 -1.89
N ALA A 353 21.09 -27.91 -1.73
CA ALA A 353 20.83 -29.00 -0.79
C ALA A 353 20.79 -28.52 0.68
N ASP A 354 21.69 -27.62 1.07
CA ASP A 354 21.73 -27.04 2.42
C ASP A 354 20.52 -26.13 2.65
N GLN A 355 20.12 -25.34 1.67
CA GLN A 355 18.93 -24.50 1.74
C GLN A 355 17.65 -25.32 1.91
N LEU A 356 17.51 -26.40 1.13
CA LEU A 356 16.37 -27.33 1.25
C LEU A 356 16.37 -28.04 2.62
N TYR A 357 17.56 -28.43 3.11
CA TYR A 357 17.73 -29.04 4.42
C TYR A 357 17.24 -28.09 5.54
N ASN A 358 17.69 -26.86 5.53
CA ASN A 358 17.31 -25.83 6.52
C ASN A 358 15.82 -25.47 6.44
N PHE A 359 15.28 -25.34 5.23
CA PHE A 359 13.86 -25.05 5.02
C PHE A 359 12.96 -26.18 5.52
N GLU A 360 13.31 -27.43 5.23
CA GLU A 360 12.54 -28.58 5.68
C GLU A 360 12.53 -28.70 7.20
N ALA A 361 13.67 -28.47 7.87
CA ALA A 361 13.78 -28.43 9.33
C ALA A 361 12.88 -27.36 9.94
N LEU A 362 12.85 -26.16 9.36
CA LEU A 362 11.98 -25.05 9.78
C LEU A 362 10.49 -25.40 9.70
N VAL A 363 10.05 -25.99 8.57
CA VAL A 363 8.66 -26.40 8.36
C VAL A 363 8.23 -27.45 9.38
N LEU A 364 9.10 -28.42 9.67
CA LEU A 364 8.85 -29.46 10.67
C LEU A 364 8.71 -28.88 12.08
N CYS A 365 9.65 -28.00 12.49
CA CYS A 365 9.61 -27.33 13.79
C CYS A 365 8.36 -26.45 13.95
N GLU A 366 8.02 -25.66 12.94
CA GLU A 366 6.86 -24.79 13.00
C GLU A 366 5.55 -25.57 13.08
N THR A 367 5.44 -26.67 12.35
CA THR A 367 4.26 -27.53 12.39
C THR A 367 4.13 -28.22 13.74
N LEU A 368 5.22 -28.65 14.36
CA LEU A 368 5.24 -29.20 15.71
C LEU A 368 4.81 -28.14 16.76
N ARG A 369 5.28 -26.90 16.65
CA ARG A 369 4.83 -25.81 17.51
C ARG A 369 3.31 -25.58 17.39
N LYS A 370 2.78 -25.52 16.17
CA LYS A 370 1.35 -25.35 15.89
C LYS A 370 0.48 -26.52 16.38
N THR A 371 1.07 -27.69 16.58
CA THR A 371 0.36 -28.91 17.05
C THR A 371 0.74 -29.28 18.48
N ASN A 372 1.39 -28.38 19.24
CA ASN A 372 1.85 -28.60 20.61
C ASN A 372 2.59 -29.92 20.77
N GLY A 373 3.53 -30.22 19.88
CA GLY A 373 4.35 -31.43 19.89
C GLY A 373 3.61 -32.73 19.54
N LYS A 374 2.36 -32.67 19.08
CA LYS A 374 1.59 -33.87 18.67
C LYS A 374 2.01 -34.31 17.26
N ALA A 375 3.01 -35.18 17.19
CA ALA A 375 3.62 -35.66 15.94
C ALA A 375 2.60 -36.26 14.95
N THR A 376 1.56 -36.93 15.43
CA THR A 376 0.49 -37.50 14.59
C THR A 376 -0.29 -36.40 13.87
N LEU A 377 -0.65 -35.32 14.56
CA LEU A 377 -1.35 -34.18 13.96
C LEU A 377 -0.43 -33.41 13.00
N ALA A 378 0.85 -33.28 13.35
CA ALA A 378 1.84 -32.64 12.50
C ALA A 378 2.06 -33.40 11.18
N SER A 379 2.20 -34.71 11.23
CA SER A 379 2.36 -35.54 10.03
C SER A 379 1.14 -35.45 9.10
N THR A 380 -0.08 -35.52 9.64
CA THR A 380 -1.31 -35.37 8.87
C THR A 380 -1.40 -33.97 8.22
N LYS A 381 -1.03 -32.93 8.96
CA LYS A 381 -1.08 -31.55 8.47
C LYS A 381 -0.08 -31.26 7.33
N LEU A 382 1.04 -31.99 7.33
CA LEU A 382 2.05 -31.92 6.26
C LEU A 382 1.80 -32.92 5.12
N GLY A 383 0.75 -33.73 5.20
CA GLY A 383 0.46 -34.77 4.20
C GLY A 383 1.52 -35.89 4.16
N LEU A 384 2.31 -36.08 5.23
CA LEU A 384 3.37 -37.07 5.28
C LEU A 384 2.92 -38.35 6.01
N PRO A 385 3.28 -39.56 5.47
CA PRO A 385 3.16 -40.81 6.21
C PRO A 385 3.93 -40.73 7.53
N ARG A 386 3.37 -41.31 8.62
CA ARG A 386 4.00 -41.25 9.96
C ARG A 386 5.48 -41.67 9.97
N LYS A 387 5.82 -42.77 9.29
CA LYS A 387 7.21 -43.29 9.20
C LYS A 387 8.12 -42.23 8.59
N THR A 388 7.75 -41.70 7.42
CA THR A 388 8.49 -40.63 6.73
C THR A 388 8.65 -39.37 7.58
N PHE A 389 7.62 -39.01 8.34
CA PHE A 389 7.69 -37.85 9.22
C PHE A 389 8.70 -38.06 10.36
N TYR A 390 8.69 -39.24 11.02
CA TYR A 390 9.66 -39.55 12.05
C TYR A 390 11.09 -39.70 11.51
N ASP A 391 11.27 -40.29 10.33
CA ASP A 391 12.60 -40.40 9.69
C ASP A 391 13.18 -39.00 9.39
N ARG A 392 12.33 -38.08 8.94
CA ARG A 392 12.71 -36.66 8.74
C ARG A 392 13.04 -35.97 10.06
N LEU A 393 12.22 -36.13 11.10
CA LEU A 393 12.55 -35.57 12.43
C LEU A 393 13.87 -36.07 12.98
N ALA A 394 14.17 -37.38 12.82
CA ALA A 394 15.44 -37.97 13.20
C ALA A 394 16.61 -37.38 12.42
N ARG A 395 16.45 -37.20 11.10
CA ARG A 395 17.46 -36.58 10.21
C ARG A 395 17.85 -35.17 10.67
N TYR A 396 16.91 -34.41 11.18
CA TYR A 396 17.11 -33.03 11.64
C TYR A 396 17.33 -32.92 13.16
N ASN A 397 17.44 -34.04 13.86
CA ASN A 397 17.58 -34.10 15.32
C ASN A 397 16.47 -33.34 16.09
N ILE A 398 15.26 -33.32 15.54
CA ILE A 398 14.09 -32.63 16.12
C ILE A 398 13.33 -33.61 17.00
N LYS A 399 13.12 -33.24 18.27
CA LYS A 399 12.36 -34.06 19.23
C LYS A 399 10.97 -33.45 19.45
N PRO A 400 9.85 -34.15 19.15
CA PRO A 400 8.50 -33.59 19.37
C PRO A 400 8.20 -33.17 20.80
N LYS A 401 8.92 -33.73 21.78
CA LYS A 401 8.77 -33.38 23.20
C LYS A 401 9.18 -31.95 23.52
N ASP A 402 10.06 -31.36 22.75
CA ASP A 402 10.58 -30.00 22.94
C ASP A 402 9.57 -28.92 22.53
N PHE A 403 8.44 -29.34 21.96
CA PHE A 403 7.35 -28.47 21.46
C PHE A 403 6.01 -28.66 22.19
N ARG A 404 6.06 -29.30 23.39
CA ARG A 404 4.87 -29.52 24.24
C ARG A 404 4.58 -28.37 25.18
#